data_5af9913330f0efe2d25ed71053fc65ef
#
_entry.id   5af9913330f0efe2d25ed71053fc65ef
#
_cell.length_a   1.000
_cell.length_b   1.000
_cell.length_c   1.000
_cell.angle_alpha   90.00
_cell.angle_beta   90.00
_cell.angle_gamma   90.00
#
_symmetry.space_group_name_H-M   'P 1'
#
loop_
_entity.id
_entity.type
_entity.pdbx_description
1 polymer ?
#
loop_
_entity_poly.entity_id
_entity_poly.type
_entity_poly.pdbx_seq_one_letter_code
_entity_poly.pdbx_strand_id
1 'polypeptide(L)'
;LLGVLAVELDQQLVKGTAELPFGLSSTVDSARAILGTVASATITFAGIAFSISLLVIQLASSQYSPRVVHGLLRDPFTKQVMGVVIGTFTYCLVVLRAVRGPLEDDGTPVIPSISVGFALLFGVISILAIVAFINHSAHSMDVSRILARATSDGIAAAKDLWADEPQTGSDPEQVPEAPDDHLLVTHGSDGWVRDIDFRGLAASGPPGGAVRAEIEVGRYAVAGTPLCRIWPRPDDEDESCRRARRAVITGDSRTVEQDVGYAIRQLADVALRALSPGINDPTTAQDAIFHLGSVLRELLALHPPRLATPADEDRLLLRPERLGHQDLIEVAFDEVRLAAVGMPTVCIYLLEVLHLLEEAVVGAQGQGPISDVLRTQAALIRAGVDHADLGSHDADRIRDAHDRRFGPPVERTS
;
A
#
# COMPACT_ATOMS: atom_id res chain seq x y z
N LEU A 1 -19.75 -20.58 -19.43
CA LEU A 1 -19.74 -21.99 -19.03
C LEU A 1 -20.96 -22.33 -18.17
N LEU A 2 -21.22 -21.65 -17.05
CA LEU A 2 -22.38 -21.89 -16.16
C LEU A 2 -23.72 -21.81 -16.87
N GLY A 3 -23.92 -20.82 -17.75
CA GLY A 3 -25.16 -20.67 -18.51
C GLY A 3 -25.43 -21.83 -19.51
N VAL A 4 -24.38 -22.33 -20.15
CA VAL A 4 -24.49 -23.48 -21.07
C VAL A 4 -24.78 -24.77 -20.30
N LEU A 5 -24.06 -25.00 -19.20
CA LEU A 5 -24.29 -26.15 -18.31
C LEU A 5 -25.69 -26.15 -17.69
N ALA A 6 -26.20 -24.97 -17.28
CA ALA A 6 -27.55 -24.87 -16.72
C ALA A 6 -28.63 -25.21 -17.77
N VAL A 7 -28.45 -24.78 -19.02
CA VAL A 7 -29.37 -25.10 -20.11
C VAL A 7 -29.29 -26.59 -20.49
N GLU A 8 -28.11 -27.20 -20.51
CA GLU A 8 -27.95 -28.66 -20.74
C GLU A 8 -28.58 -29.48 -19.61
N LEU A 9 -28.39 -29.10 -18.36
CA LEU A 9 -29.04 -29.73 -17.20
C LEU A 9 -30.56 -29.61 -17.27
N ASP A 10 -31.08 -28.43 -17.65
CA ASP A 10 -32.51 -28.19 -17.83
C ASP A 10 -33.09 -29.12 -18.92
N GLN A 11 -32.40 -29.27 -20.04
CA GLN A 11 -32.81 -30.19 -21.12
C GLN A 11 -32.79 -31.64 -20.72
N GLN A 12 -31.92 -32.07 -19.82
CA GLN A 12 -31.83 -33.43 -19.29
C GLN A 12 -32.91 -33.73 -18.26
N LEU A 13 -33.20 -32.77 -17.38
CA LEU A 13 -34.18 -32.90 -16.26
C LEU A 13 -35.63 -32.77 -16.73
N VAL A 14 -35.91 -31.89 -17.67
CA VAL A 14 -37.28 -31.63 -18.19
C VAL A 14 -37.81 -32.74 -19.11
N LYS A 15 -36.97 -33.68 -19.56
CA LYS A 15 -37.44 -34.93 -20.25
C LYS A 15 -38.19 -35.87 -19.30
N GLY A 16 -38.18 -35.65 -17.99
CA GLY A 16 -39.02 -36.33 -17.00
C GLY A 16 -40.10 -35.39 -16.54
N THR A 17 -41.33 -35.66 -16.82
CA THR A 17 -42.58 -34.98 -16.43
C THR A 17 -42.71 -34.74 -14.90
N ALA A 18 -41.94 -33.88 -14.30
CA ALA A 18 -42.09 -33.44 -12.94
C ALA A 18 -42.53 -31.96 -12.96
N GLU A 19 -43.76 -31.72 -12.51
CA GLU A 19 -44.22 -30.39 -12.15
C GLU A 19 -43.27 -29.83 -11.09
N LEU A 20 -42.52 -28.79 -11.46
CA LEU A 20 -41.59 -28.12 -10.53
C LEU A 20 -42.42 -27.43 -9.43
N PRO A 21 -42.17 -27.69 -8.15
CA PRO A 21 -42.84 -26.99 -7.04
C PRO A 21 -42.43 -25.50 -7.07
N PHE A 22 -43.35 -24.62 -6.67
CA PHE A 22 -43.18 -23.16 -6.58
C PHE A 22 -43.47 -22.32 -7.85
N GLY A 23 -44.41 -22.68 -8.68
CA GLY A 23 -44.91 -21.72 -9.71
C GLY A 23 -43.86 -21.27 -10.73
N LEU A 24 -42.78 -22.04 -10.91
CA LEU A 24 -41.69 -21.78 -11.86
C LEU A 24 -42.03 -22.18 -13.31
N SER A 25 -43.30 -22.50 -13.59
CA SER A 25 -43.78 -22.72 -14.97
C SER A 25 -43.87 -21.36 -15.67
N SER A 26 -42.81 -20.99 -16.39
CA SER A 26 -42.78 -19.76 -17.16
C SER A 26 -43.32 -20.02 -18.58
N THR A 27 -44.08 -19.08 -19.13
CA THR A 27 -44.35 -19.03 -20.57
C THR A 27 -43.10 -18.51 -21.29
N VAL A 28 -42.94 -18.80 -22.59
CA VAL A 28 -41.82 -18.27 -23.40
C VAL A 28 -41.70 -16.76 -23.27
N ASP A 29 -42.81 -16.04 -23.33
CA ASP A 29 -42.85 -14.58 -23.22
C ASP A 29 -42.45 -14.09 -21.81
N SER A 30 -42.89 -14.78 -20.75
CA SER A 30 -42.53 -14.47 -19.37
C SER A 30 -41.01 -14.72 -19.16
N ALA A 31 -40.47 -15.83 -19.65
CA ALA A 31 -39.02 -16.14 -19.56
C ALA A 31 -38.19 -15.06 -20.29
N ARG A 32 -38.57 -14.69 -21.51
CA ARG A 32 -37.90 -13.63 -22.27
C ARG A 32 -37.99 -12.27 -21.56
N ALA A 33 -39.16 -11.92 -20.99
CA ALA A 33 -39.33 -10.68 -20.24
C ALA A 33 -38.44 -10.62 -18.98
N ILE A 34 -38.43 -11.70 -18.19
CA ILE A 34 -37.58 -11.80 -16.99
C ILE A 34 -36.09 -11.67 -17.36
N LEU A 35 -35.61 -12.50 -18.29
CA LEU A 35 -34.21 -12.47 -18.70
C LEU A 35 -33.80 -11.12 -19.30
N GLY A 36 -34.66 -10.53 -20.12
CA GLY A 36 -34.44 -9.18 -20.68
C GLY A 36 -34.40 -8.10 -19.61
N THR A 37 -35.30 -8.17 -18.64
CA THR A 37 -35.33 -7.20 -17.51
C THR A 37 -34.09 -7.31 -16.65
N VAL A 38 -33.67 -8.54 -16.26
CA VAL A 38 -32.46 -8.74 -15.45
C VAL A 38 -31.23 -8.32 -16.24
N ALA A 39 -31.12 -8.67 -17.53
CA ALA A 39 -30.00 -8.25 -18.35
C ALA A 39 -29.93 -6.73 -18.49
N SER A 40 -31.03 -6.05 -18.79
CA SER A 40 -31.07 -4.59 -18.90
C SER A 40 -30.73 -3.90 -17.58
N ALA A 41 -31.25 -4.40 -16.46
CA ALA A 41 -30.95 -3.86 -15.16
C ALA A 41 -29.44 -4.02 -14.82
N THR A 42 -28.89 -5.21 -15.03
CA THR A 42 -27.49 -5.49 -14.68
C THR A 42 -26.50 -4.70 -15.53
N ILE A 43 -26.73 -4.54 -16.84
CA ILE A 43 -25.84 -3.71 -17.67
C ILE A 43 -25.92 -2.22 -17.31
N THR A 44 -27.09 -1.73 -16.97
CA THR A 44 -27.28 -0.35 -16.47
C THR A 44 -26.51 -0.15 -15.15
N PHE A 45 -26.62 -1.08 -14.24
CA PHE A 45 -25.89 -1.06 -12.98
C PHE A 45 -24.37 -1.15 -13.17
N ALA A 46 -23.90 -1.95 -14.11
CA ALA A 46 -22.48 -1.98 -14.45
C ALA A 46 -21.97 -0.60 -14.92
N GLY A 47 -22.76 0.10 -15.73
CA GLY A 47 -22.45 1.47 -16.16
C GLY A 47 -22.38 2.47 -14.99
N ILE A 48 -23.33 2.40 -14.07
CA ILE A 48 -23.35 3.25 -12.86
C ILE A 48 -22.15 2.93 -11.97
N ALA A 49 -21.87 1.66 -11.69
CA ALA A 49 -20.74 1.23 -10.87
C ALA A 49 -19.41 1.68 -11.47
N PHE A 50 -19.25 1.58 -12.79
CA PHE A 50 -18.07 2.09 -13.50
C PHE A 50 -17.94 3.61 -13.38
N SER A 51 -19.05 4.36 -13.54
CA SER A 51 -19.06 5.82 -13.40
C SER A 51 -18.69 6.26 -11.98
N ILE A 52 -19.23 5.58 -10.95
CA ILE A 52 -18.86 5.84 -9.55
C ILE A 52 -17.37 5.53 -9.32
N SER A 53 -16.86 4.41 -9.85
CA SER A 53 -15.45 4.07 -9.72
C SER A 53 -14.54 5.13 -10.33
N LEU A 54 -14.88 5.65 -11.51
CA LEU A 54 -14.12 6.75 -12.14
C LEU A 54 -14.17 8.03 -11.30
N LEU A 55 -15.36 8.38 -10.76
CA LEU A 55 -15.53 9.54 -9.90
C LEU A 55 -14.68 9.43 -8.62
N VAL A 56 -14.69 8.25 -7.97
CA VAL A 56 -13.87 7.97 -6.78
C VAL A 56 -12.37 8.14 -7.10
N ILE A 57 -11.91 7.58 -8.22
CA ILE A 57 -10.52 7.73 -8.67
C ILE A 57 -10.16 9.20 -8.93
N GLN A 58 -11.05 9.94 -9.59
CA GLN A 58 -10.83 11.35 -9.90
C GLN A 58 -10.77 12.20 -8.62
N LEU A 59 -11.69 12.00 -7.67
CA LEU A 59 -11.70 12.69 -6.39
C LEU A 59 -10.48 12.31 -5.54
N ALA A 60 -10.16 11.02 -5.46
CA ALA A 60 -8.98 10.55 -4.73
C ALA A 60 -7.69 11.13 -5.32
N SER A 61 -7.56 11.22 -6.65
CA SER A 61 -6.41 11.84 -7.31
C SER A 61 -6.28 13.34 -7.05
N SER A 62 -7.41 14.04 -6.85
CA SER A 62 -7.39 15.48 -6.56
C SER A 62 -7.12 15.79 -5.08
N GLN A 63 -7.61 14.94 -4.16
CA GLN A 63 -7.53 15.15 -2.72
C GLN A 63 -6.31 14.49 -2.06
N TYR A 64 -5.85 13.35 -2.60
CA TYR A 64 -4.73 12.59 -2.03
C TYR A 64 -3.53 12.55 -2.97
N SER A 65 -2.38 12.12 -2.44
CA SER A 65 -1.21 11.86 -3.27
C SER A 65 -1.48 10.72 -4.28
N PRO A 66 -0.99 10.81 -5.53
CA PRO A 66 -1.10 9.71 -6.50
C PRO A 66 -0.57 8.37 -5.97
N ARG A 67 0.37 8.39 -5.02
CA ARG A 67 0.93 7.19 -4.38
C ARG A 67 -0.11 6.44 -3.54
N VAL A 68 -0.98 7.16 -2.86
CA VAL A 68 -2.08 6.60 -2.05
C VAL A 68 -3.18 6.01 -2.95
N VAL A 69 -3.47 6.66 -4.08
CA VAL A 69 -4.53 6.24 -5.02
C VAL A 69 -4.23 4.89 -5.68
N HIS A 70 -2.95 4.53 -5.89
CA HIS A 70 -2.58 3.23 -6.48
C HIS A 70 -3.12 2.03 -5.67
N GLY A 71 -3.21 2.14 -4.36
CA GLY A 71 -3.81 1.13 -3.49
C GLY A 71 -5.32 0.95 -3.70
N LEU A 72 -6.04 2.04 -3.96
CA LEU A 72 -7.49 2.05 -4.22
C LEU A 72 -7.87 1.41 -5.55
N LEU A 73 -7.03 1.57 -6.60
CA LEU A 73 -7.25 0.98 -7.92
C LEU A 73 -7.18 -0.56 -7.94
N ARG A 74 -6.54 -1.17 -6.95
CA ARG A 74 -6.37 -2.62 -6.84
C ARG A 74 -7.43 -3.30 -5.98
N ASP A 75 -8.47 -2.57 -5.53
CA ASP A 75 -9.51 -3.11 -4.66
C ASP A 75 -10.14 -4.40 -5.24
N PRO A 76 -9.96 -5.55 -4.59
CA PRO A 76 -10.50 -6.82 -5.05
C PRO A 76 -12.01 -6.87 -4.97
N PHE A 77 -12.63 -6.13 -4.02
CA PHE A 77 -14.07 -6.11 -3.83
C PHE A 77 -14.78 -5.49 -5.03
N THR A 78 -14.31 -4.35 -5.51
CA THR A 78 -14.82 -3.69 -6.74
C THR A 78 -14.75 -4.64 -7.94
N LYS A 79 -13.64 -5.36 -8.11
CA LYS A 79 -13.47 -6.35 -9.20
C LYS A 79 -14.45 -7.51 -9.09
N GLN A 80 -14.69 -8.02 -7.87
CA GLN A 80 -15.64 -9.11 -7.62
C GLN A 80 -17.08 -8.67 -7.95
N VAL A 81 -17.50 -7.50 -7.48
CA VAL A 81 -18.84 -6.96 -7.77
C VAL A 81 -19.04 -6.78 -9.27
N MET A 82 -18.08 -6.18 -9.97
CA MET A 82 -18.15 -6.03 -11.43
C MET A 82 -18.21 -7.39 -12.13
N GLY A 83 -17.45 -8.38 -11.64
CA GLY A 83 -17.50 -9.76 -12.14
C GLY A 83 -18.87 -10.41 -11.98
N VAL A 84 -19.52 -10.25 -10.83
CA VAL A 84 -20.88 -10.76 -10.56
C VAL A 84 -21.89 -10.10 -11.51
N VAL A 85 -21.89 -8.78 -11.63
CA VAL A 85 -22.86 -8.03 -12.44
C VAL A 85 -22.71 -8.36 -13.93
N ILE A 86 -21.49 -8.33 -14.46
CA ILE A 86 -21.21 -8.66 -15.87
C ILE A 86 -21.47 -10.15 -16.13
N GLY A 87 -21.14 -11.01 -15.18
CA GLY A 87 -21.40 -12.44 -15.23
C GLY A 87 -22.90 -12.75 -15.30
N THR A 88 -23.73 -12.05 -14.51
CA THR A 88 -25.20 -12.17 -14.53
C THR A 88 -25.77 -11.71 -15.87
N PHE A 89 -25.31 -10.58 -16.38
CA PHE A 89 -25.70 -10.09 -17.72
C PHE A 89 -25.40 -11.12 -18.79
N THR A 90 -24.16 -11.63 -18.84
CA THR A 90 -23.73 -12.64 -19.81
C THR A 90 -24.52 -13.93 -19.67
N TYR A 91 -24.81 -14.36 -18.44
CA TYR A 91 -25.65 -15.51 -18.15
C TYR A 91 -27.04 -15.34 -18.77
N CYS A 92 -27.70 -14.20 -18.52
CA CYS A 92 -29.02 -13.90 -19.06
C CYS A 92 -29.04 -13.93 -20.59
N LEU A 93 -28.01 -13.40 -21.27
CA LEU A 93 -27.91 -13.44 -22.73
C LEU A 93 -27.77 -14.87 -23.29
N VAL A 94 -26.97 -15.71 -22.61
CA VAL A 94 -26.78 -17.12 -23.01
C VAL A 94 -28.09 -17.89 -22.84
N VAL A 95 -28.78 -17.72 -21.71
CA VAL A 95 -30.06 -18.39 -21.47
C VAL A 95 -31.15 -17.87 -22.41
N LEU A 96 -31.20 -16.55 -22.66
CA LEU A 96 -32.15 -15.93 -23.59
C LEU A 96 -32.06 -16.52 -25.01
N ARG A 97 -30.84 -16.85 -25.48
CA ARG A 97 -30.64 -17.51 -26.75
C ARG A 97 -31.22 -18.92 -26.79
N ALA A 98 -31.35 -19.60 -25.66
CA ALA A 98 -31.89 -20.96 -25.55
C ALA A 98 -33.42 -21.01 -25.48
N VAL A 99 -34.08 -19.87 -25.18
CA VAL A 99 -35.55 -19.78 -25.10
C VAL A 99 -36.14 -19.72 -26.51
N ARG A 100 -36.83 -20.79 -26.95
CA ARG A 100 -37.44 -20.89 -28.26
C ARG A 100 -38.94 -21.04 -28.19
N GLY A 101 -39.64 -20.38 -29.10
CA GLY A 101 -41.08 -20.48 -29.24
C GLY A 101 -41.53 -21.63 -30.14
N PRO A 102 -42.85 -21.99 -30.14
CA PRO A 102 -43.38 -23.09 -30.95
C PRO A 102 -43.20 -22.91 -32.48
N LEU A 103 -43.03 -21.66 -32.93
CA LEU A 103 -42.80 -21.32 -34.34
C LEU A 103 -41.32 -21.44 -34.77
N GLU A 104 -40.43 -21.58 -33.79
CA GLU A 104 -38.97 -21.58 -33.99
C GLU A 104 -38.36 -23.00 -33.93
N ASP A 105 -39.11 -24.01 -33.42
CA ASP A 105 -38.58 -25.37 -33.20
C ASP A 105 -39.71 -26.42 -33.26
N ASP A 106 -40.06 -26.92 -34.48
CA ASP A 106 -41.00 -28.02 -34.79
C ASP A 106 -42.23 -28.17 -33.86
N GLY A 107 -42.76 -27.06 -33.31
CA GLY A 107 -43.96 -27.02 -32.50
C GLY A 107 -43.83 -27.28 -30.99
N THR A 108 -42.62 -27.57 -30.47
CA THR A 108 -42.39 -27.74 -29.03
C THR A 108 -41.64 -26.57 -28.44
N PRO A 109 -42.26 -25.77 -27.49
CA PRO A 109 -41.55 -24.69 -26.84
C PRO A 109 -40.44 -25.20 -25.91
N VAL A 110 -39.25 -24.62 -26.01
CA VAL A 110 -38.13 -24.93 -25.09
C VAL A 110 -38.01 -23.79 -24.07
N ILE A 111 -38.38 -24.08 -22.83
CA ILE A 111 -38.36 -23.12 -21.72
C ILE A 111 -37.43 -23.67 -20.64
N PRO A 112 -36.21 -23.16 -20.52
CA PRO A 112 -35.27 -23.58 -19.48
C PRO A 112 -35.64 -22.93 -18.13
N SER A 113 -36.66 -23.47 -17.45
CA SER A 113 -37.28 -22.88 -16.25
C SER A 113 -36.31 -22.76 -15.08
N ILE A 114 -35.43 -23.75 -14.88
CA ILE A 114 -34.40 -23.74 -13.83
C ILE A 114 -33.38 -22.62 -14.11
N SER A 115 -32.96 -22.48 -15.38
CA SER A 115 -32.03 -21.44 -15.80
C SER A 115 -32.60 -20.04 -15.64
N VAL A 116 -33.93 -19.86 -15.86
CA VAL A 116 -34.62 -18.60 -15.59
C VAL A 116 -34.66 -18.31 -14.10
N GLY A 117 -34.89 -19.34 -13.25
CA GLY A 117 -34.82 -19.23 -11.81
C GLY A 117 -33.46 -18.77 -11.30
N PHE A 118 -32.37 -19.34 -11.86
CA PHE A 118 -31.00 -18.87 -11.55
C PHE A 118 -30.76 -17.44 -12.02
N ALA A 119 -31.30 -17.01 -13.15
CA ALA A 119 -31.20 -15.62 -13.61
C ALA A 119 -31.82 -14.64 -12.61
N LEU A 120 -32.97 -14.96 -12.05
CA LEU A 120 -33.61 -14.17 -10.99
C LEU A 120 -32.73 -14.13 -9.71
N LEU A 121 -32.23 -15.29 -9.29
CA LEU A 121 -31.32 -15.36 -8.13
C LEU A 121 -30.06 -14.50 -8.34
N PHE A 122 -29.41 -14.63 -9.49
CA PHE A 122 -28.24 -13.82 -9.82
C PHE A 122 -28.59 -12.33 -9.96
N GLY A 123 -29.79 -12.00 -10.45
CA GLY A 123 -30.29 -10.63 -10.45
C GLY A 123 -30.37 -10.04 -9.05
N VAL A 124 -30.97 -10.78 -8.09
CA VAL A 124 -31.03 -10.37 -6.68
C VAL A 124 -29.64 -10.23 -6.08
N ILE A 125 -28.75 -11.21 -6.30
CA ILE A 125 -27.36 -11.13 -5.84
C ILE A 125 -26.66 -9.90 -6.43
N SER A 126 -26.89 -9.58 -7.71
CA SER A 126 -26.30 -8.40 -8.35
C SER A 126 -26.79 -7.09 -7.71
N ILE A 127 -28.07 -7.00 -7.35
CA ILE A 127 -28.62 -5.83 -6.65
C ILE A 127 -27.95 -5.66 -5.28
N LEU A 128 -27.87 -6.75 -4.49
CA LEU A 128 -27.21 -6.73 -3.18
C LEU A 128 -25.73 -6.36 -3.30
N ALA A 129 -25.04 -6.91 -4.30
CA ALA A 129 -23.63 -6.62 -4.57
C ALA A 129 -23.41 -5.13 -4.91
N ILE A 130 -24.36 -4.50 -5.64
CA ILE A 130 -24.27 -3.06 -5.97
C ILE A 130 -24.54 -2.19 -4.76
N VAL A 131 -25.52 -2.53 -3.92
CA VAL A 131 -25.76 -1.81 -2.66
C VAL A 131 -24.51 -1.88 -1.77
N ALA A 132 -23.90 -3.07 -1.66
CA ALA A 132 -22.65 -3.25 -0.93
C ALA A 132 -21.48 -2.45 -1.57
N PHE A 133 -21.40 -2.40 -2.90
CA PHE A 133 -20.42 -1.61 -3.64
C PHE A 133 -20.55 -0.11 -3.39
N ILE A 134 -21.77 0.44 -3.42
CA ILE A 134 -22.00 1.86 -3.14
C ILE A 134 -21.57 2.20 -1.72
N ASN A 135 -21.95 1.37 -0.74
CA ASN A 135 -21.55 1.56 0.64
C ASN A 135 -20.02 1.44 0.81
N HIS A 136 -19.38 0.47 0.17
CA HIS A 136 -17.93 0.30 0.18
C HIS A 136 -17.22 1.50 -0.44
N SER A 137 -17.68 1.97 -1.61
CA SER A 137 -17.10 3.12 -2.31
C SER A 137 -17.22 4.42 -1.53
N ALA A 138 -18.36 4.64 -0.84
CA ALA A 138 -18.54 5.81 0.02
C ALA A 138 -17.54 5.85 1.18
N HIS A 139 -17.22 4.68 1.76
CA HIS A 139 -16.27 4.58 2.88
C HIS A 139 -14.80 4.45 2.44
N SER A 140 -14.52 4.11 1.19
CA SER A 140 -13.14 3.99 0.69
C SER A 140 -12.42 5.33 0.53
N MET A 141 -13.17 6.44 0.58
CA MET A 141 -12.64 7.82 0.54
C MET A 141 -12.42 8.43 1.93
N ASP A 142 -12.68 7.68 3.00
CA ASP A 142 -12.45 8.14 4.37
C ASP A 142 -10.94 8.21 4.65
N VAL A 143 -10.44 9.43 4.89
CA VAL A 143 -9.02 9.71 5.20
C VAL A 143 -8.54 8.88 6.37
N SER A 144 -9.36 8.74 7.41
CA SER A 144 -8.99 7.98 8.61
C SER A 144 -8.72 6.51 8.29
N ARG A 145 -9.47 5.92 7.34
CA ARG A 145 -9.22 4.55 6.88
C ARG A 145 -7.94 4.41 6.05
N ILE A 146 -7.67 5.42 5.21
CA ILE A 146 -6.44 5.47 4.42
C ILE A 146 -5.23 5.55 5.35
N LEU A 147 -5.26 6.45 6.34
CA LEU A 147 -4.21 6.61 7.33
C LEU A 147 -4.03 5.34 8.17
N ALA A 148 -5.12 4.76 8.68
CA ALA A 148 -5.08 3.54 9.46
C ALA A 148 -4.48 2.36 8.66
N ARG A 149 -4.83 2.23 7.37
CA ARG A 149 -4.27 1.20 6.50
C ARG A 149 -2.77 1.40 6.26
N ALA A 150 -2.36 2.62 5.87
CA ALA A 150 -0.94 2.92 5.67
C ALA A 150 -0.11 2.68 6.94
N THR A 151 -0.68 3.02 8.12
CA THR A 151 -0.08 2.73 9.43
C THR A 151 0.08 1.23 9.67
N SER A 152 -1.00 0.45 9.45
CA SER A 152 -0.98 -1.01 9.62
C SER A 152 0.01 -1.68 8.67
N ASP A 153 0.01 -1.30 7.41
CA ASP A 153 0.93 -1.84 6.39
C ASP A 153 2.39 -1.48 6.74
N GLY A 154 2.64 -0.26 7.21
CA GLY A 154 3.97 0.18 7.65
C GLY A 154 4.47 -0.56 8.89
N ILE A 155 3.62 -0.77 9.89
CA ILE A 155 3.97 -1.54 11.10
C ILE A 155 4.23 -3.00 10.74
N ALA A 156 3.42 -3.61 9.86
CA ALA A 156 3.62 -4.97 9.40
C ALA A 156 4.97 -5.12 8.68
N ALA A 157 5.27 -4.23 7.73
CA ALA A 157 6.54 -4.23 7.02
C ALA A 157 7.74 -4.02 7.97
N ALA A 158 7.60 -3.15 8.98
CA ALA A 158 8.64 -2.94 9.98
C ALA A 158 8.94 -4.24 10.76
N LYS A 159 7.91 -4.94 11.24
CA LYS A 159 8.05 -6.20 11.99
C LYS A 159 8.60 -7.36 11.15
N ASP A 160 8.32 -7.36 9.85
CA ASP A 160 8.82 -8.40 8.93
C ASP A 160 10.30 -8.17 8.56
N LEU A 161 10.74 -6.91 8.50
CA LEU A 161 12.06 -6.55 7.99
C LEU A 161 13.09 -6.25 9.08
N TRP A 162 12.65 -5.79 10.24
CA TRP A 162 13.49 -5.35 11.34
C TRP A 162 13.39 -6.33 12.52
N ALA A 163 14.46 -6.48 13.27
CA ALA A 163 14.55 -7.46 14.35
C ALA A 163 14.07 -6.88 15.68
N ASP A 164 13.38 -7.70 16.49
CA ASP A 164 13.00 -7.35 17.87
C ASP A 164 14.21 -7.24 18.79
N GLU A 165 15.23 -8.09 18.56
CA GLU A 165 16.46 -8.12 19.36
C GLU A 165 17.67 -7.69 18.52
N PRO A 166 18.70 -7.08 19.15
CA PRO A 166 19.94 -6.76 18.47
C PRO A 166 20.54 -8.01 17.85
N GLN A 167 20.83 -7.97 16.57
CA GLN A 167 21.53 -9.07 15.90
C GLN A 167 22.95 -9.22 16.49
N THR A 168 23.39 -10.46 16.72
CA THR A 168 24.69 -10.76 17.33
C THR A 168 25.86 -10.16 16.52
N GLY A 169 26.73 -9.42 17.18
CA GLY A 169 27.87 -8.71 16.58
C GLY A 169 27.57 -7.22 16.39
N SER A 170 28.60 -6.40 16.35
CA SER A 170 28.51 -4.96 16.05
C SER A 170 28.55 -4.71 14.55
N ASP A 171 27.77 -3.73 14.06
CA ASP A 171 27.99 -3.19 12.73
C ASP A 171 29.39 -2.57 12.64
N PRO A 172 30.08 -2.69 11.49
CA PRO A 172 31.33 -2.00 11.30
C PRO A 172 31.10 -0.49 11.33
N GLU A 173 32.04 0.25 11.91
CA GLU A 173 32.01 1.72 11.96
C GLU A 173 31.94 2.32 10.55
N GLN A 174 32.57 1.66 9.59
CA GLN A 174 32.47 1.96 8.17
C GLN A 174 32.32 0.68 7.37
N VAL A 175 31.37 0.68 6.42
CA VAL A 175 31.21 -0.44 5.49
C VAL A 175 32.43 -0.50 4.57
N PRO A 176 33.11 -1.66 4.45
CA PRO A 176 34.27 -1.80 3.56
C PRO A 176 33.92 -1.40 2.12
N GLU A 177 34.81 -0.62 1.54
CA GLU A 177 34.75 -0.33 0.11
C GLU A 177 35.25 -1.52 -0.71
N ALA A 178 34.72 -1.67 -1.92
CA ALA A 178 35.21 -2.71 -2.81
C ALA A 178 36.64 -2.41 -3.25
N PRO A 179 37.53 -3.41 -3.25
CA PRO A 179 38.87 -3.25 -3.80
C PRO A 179 38.84 -2.91 -5.29
N ASP A 180 39.96 -2.42 -5.86
CA ASP A 180 40.02 -2.07 -7.30
C ASP A 180 39.66 -3.25 -8.21
N ASP A 181 40.09 -4.47 -7.81
CA ASP A 181 39.78 -5.71 -8.52
C ASP A 181 38.47 -6.35 -7.98
N HIS A 182 37.34 -5.83 -8.46
CA HIS A 182 36.00 -6.34 -8.17
C HIS A 182 35.20 -6.53 -9.46
N LEU A 183 34.17 -7.37 -9.41
CA LEU A 183 33.15 -7.44 -10.46
C LEU A 183 32.07 -6.41 -10.18
N LEU A 184 31.86 -5.45 -11.09
CA LEU A 184 30.75 -4.53 -11.06
C LEU A 184 29.56 -5.13 -11.80
N VAL A 185 28.46 -5.35 -11.10
CA VAL A 185 27.18 -5.74 -11.69
C VAL A 185 26.29 -4.49 -11.83
N THR A 186 25.71 -4.30 -13.02
CA THR A 186 24.81 -3.17 -13.31
C THR A 186 23.38 -3.62 -13.50
N HIS A 187 22.43 -2.69 -13.28
CA HIS A 187 21.00 -2.91 -13.54
C HIS A 187 20.75 -3.18 -15.03
N GLY A 188 19.84 -4.15 -15.30
CA GLY A 188 19.44 -4.52 -16.66
C GLY A 188 18.27 -3.71 -17.21
N SER A 189 17.48 -3.04 -16.36
CA SER A 189 16.28 -2.28 -16.71
C SER A 189 16.05 -1.14 -15.74
N ASP A 190 15.30 -0.14 -16.20
CA ASP A 190 14.81 0.94 -15.35
C ASP A 190 13.63 0.46 -14.49
N GLY A 191 13.44 1.10 -13.33
CA GLY A 191 12.28 0.86 -12.48
C GLY A 191 12.54 1.07 -10.99
N TRP A 192 11.46 1.12 -10.21
CA TRP A 192 11.55 1.13 -8.76
C TRP A 192 11.92 -0.24 -8.24
N VAL A 193 12.96 -0.34 -7.41
CA VAL A 193 13.30 -1.58 -6.70
C VAL A 193 12.21 -1.86 -5.68
N ARG A 194 11.49 -2.96 -5.89
CA ARG A 194 10.34 -3.37 -5.08
C ARG A 194 10.68 -4.43 -4.06
N ASP A 195 11.64 -5.28 -4.43
CA ASP A 195 12.02 -6.43 -3.63
C ASP A 195 13.47 -6.81 -3.94
N ILE A 196 14.22 -7.17 -2.91
CA ILE A 196 15.57 -7.71 -3.00
C ILE A 196 15.63 -9.00 -2.21
N ASP A 197 15.85 -10.11 -2.90
CA ASP A 197 16.29 -11.36 -2.26
C ASP A 197 17.76 -11.21 -1.81
N PHE A 198 17.96 -10.73 -0.59
CA PHE A 198 19.30 -10.49 -0.03
C PHE A 198 20.12 -11.76 0.11
N ARG A 199 19.49 -12.94 0.30
CA ARG A 199 20.20 -14.23 0.31
C ARG A 199 20.67 -14.60 -1.10
N GLY A 200 19.80 -14.48 -2.08
CA GLY A 200 20.13 -14.68 -3.49
C GLY A 200 21.20 -13.70 -3.99
N LEU A 201 21.14 -12.44 -3.54
CA LEU A 201 22.15 -11.43 -3.85
C LEU A 201 23.52 -11.81 -3.24
N ALA A 202 23.57 -12.20 -1.97
CA ALA A 202 24.81 -12.69 -1.34
C ALA A 202 25.36 -13.95 -2.03
N ALA A 203 24.46 -14.86 -2.45
CA ALA A 203 24.84 -16.08 -3.16
C ALA A 203 25.37 -15.83 -4.60
N SER A 204 25.29 -14.60 -5.12
CA SER A 204 25.93 -14.23 -6.39
C SER A 204 27.45 -14.06 -6.27
N GLY A 205 27.99 -13.91 -5.05
CA GLY A 205 29.42 -13.87 -4.79
C GLY A 205 30.05 -15.27 -4.62
N PRO A 206 31.38 -15.39 -4.73
CA PRO A 206 32.08 -16.64 -4.47
C PRO A 206 32.04 -16.99 -2.97
N PRO A 207 32.23 -18.28 -2.58
CA PRO A 207 32.39 -18.65 -1.18
C PRO A 207 33.53 -17.87 -0.50
N GLY A 208 33.30 -17.43 0.74
CA GLY A 208 34.28 -16.58 1.48
C GLY A 208 34.42 -15.16 0.93
N GLY A 209 33.65 -14.79 -0.08
CA GLY A 209 33.68 -13.46 -0.70
C GLY A 209 32.70 -12.48 -0.09
N ALA A 210 32.71 -11.25 -0.62
CA ALA A 210 31.76 -10.21 -0.24
C ALA A 210 30.97 -9.68 -1.42
N VAL A 211 29.71 -9.32 -1.15
CA VAL A 211 28.81 -8.65 -2.07
C VAL A 211 28.32 -7.36 -1.43
N ARG A 212 28.66 -6.21 -2.04
CA ARG A 212 28.21 -4.90 -1.61
C ARG A 212 27.06 -4.45 -2.49
N ALA A 213 25.87 -4.31 -1.90
CA ALA A 213 24.71 -3.75 -2.58
C ALA A 213 24.91 -2.23 -2.77
N GLU A 214 24.73 -1.75 -3.99
CA GLU A 214 24.80 -0.32 -4.33
C GLU A 214 23.40 0.28 -4.47
N ILE A 215 22.38 -0.49 -4.17
CA ILE A 215 20.98 -0.07 -4.21
C ILE A 215 20.19 -0.75 -3.09
N GLU A 216 19.14 -0.06 -2.65
CA GLU A 216 18.18 -0.56 -1.66
C GLU A 216 16.76 -0.53 -2.21
N VAL A 217 15.86 -1.24 -1.51
CA VAL A 217 14.43 -1.23 -1.81
C VAL A 217 13.88 0.21 -1.73
N GLY A 218 12.99 0.55 -2.65
CA GLY A 218 12.40 1.89 -2.73
C GLY A 218 13.23 2.92 -3.49
N ARG A 219 14.42 2.55 -4.00
CA ARG A 219 15.21 3.39 -4.92
C ARG A 219 14.80 3.15 -6.36
N TYR A 220 15.01 4.14 -7.20
CA TYR A 220 14.80 4.01 -8.64
C TYR A 220 16.10 3.55 -9.31
N ALA A 221 16.07 2.37 -9.88
CA ALA A 221 17.17 1.83 -10.66
C ALA A 221 17.13 2.41 -12.07
N VAL A 222 18.29 2.79 -12.60
CA VAL A 222 18.46 3.17 -14.00
C VAL A 222 19.35 2.10 -14.67
N ALA A 223 18.97 1.64 -15.84
CA ALA A 223 19.74 0.65 -16.58
C ALA A 223 21.19 1.10 -16.76
N GLY A 224 22.15 0.21 -16.50
CA GLY A 224 23.56 0.50 -16.56
C GLY A 224 24.16 1.13 -15.29
N THR A 225 23.36 1.57 -14.31
CA THR A 225 23.91 2.02 -13.01
C THR A 225 24.28 0.84 -12.11
N PRO A 226 25.19 1.04 -11.13
CA PRO A 226 25.63 -0.03 -10.23
C PRO A 226 24.46 -0.68 -9.48
N LEU A 227 24.42 -2.02 -9.49
CA LEU A 227 23.53 -2.83 -8.67
C LEU A 227 24.28 -3.38 -7.46
N CYS A 228 25.42 -4.01 -7.67
CA CYS A 228 26.29 -4.50 -6.62
C CYS A 228 27.72 -4.63 -7.10
N ARG A 229 28.65 -4.72 -6.13
CA ARG A 229 30.06 -5.04 -6.34
C ARG A 229 30.37 -6.36 -5.65
N ILE A 230 31.13 -7.24 -6.33
CA ILE A 230 31.45 -8.59 -5.87
C ILE A 230 32.95 -8.76 -5.86
N TRP A 231 33.50 -9.24 -4.73
CA TRP A 231 34.90 -9.58 -4.60
C TRP A 231 35.17 -10.76 -3.63
N PRO A 232 36.24 -11.56 -3.85
CA PRO A 232 37.05 -11.55 -5.05
C PRO A 232 36.25 -11.83 -6.31
N ARG A 233 36.79 -11.53 -7.51
CA ARG A 233 36.10 -11.80 -8.77
C ARG A 233 35.73 -13.27 -8.86
N PRO A 234 34.48 -13.62 -9.18
CA PRO A 234 34.05 -15.00 -9.34
C PRO A 234 34.60 -15.61 -10.64
N ASP A 235 34.81 -16.93 -10.67
CA ASP A 235 35.27 -17.65 -11.85
C ASP A 235 34.29 -17.56 -13.03
N ASP A 236 32.96 -17.58 -12.77
CA ASP A 236 31.90 -17.37 -13.75
C ASP A 236 31.21 -16.03 -13.50
N GLU A 237 31.76 -14.96 -14.08
CA GLU A 237 31.20 -13.60 -13.95
C GLU A 237 29.80 -13.48 -14.55
N ASP A 238 29.52 -14.17 -15.65
CA ASP A 238 28.22 -14.13 -16.32
C ASP A 238 27.12 -14.73 -15.46
N GLU A 239 27.38 -15.86 -14.80
CA GLU A 239 26.41 -16.48 -13.89
C GLU A 239 26.20 -15.60 -12.65
N SER A 240 27.26 -15.05 -12.08
CA SER A 240 27.19 -14.12 -10.96
C SER A 240 26.36 -12.87 -11.31
N CYS A 241 26.58 -12.28 -12.47
CA CYS A 241 25.77 -11.16 -12.98
C CYS A 241 24.29 -11.55 -13.14
N ARG A 242 24.02 -12.74 -13.70
CA ARG A 242 22.62 -13.22 -13.86
C ARG A 242 21.94 -13.43 -12.51
N ARG A 243 22.62 -14.04 -11.54
CA ARG A 243 22.10 -14.27 -10.17
C ARG A 243 21.82 -12.95 -9.46
N ALA A 244 22.77 -12.02 -9.47
CA ALA A 244 22.59 -10.71 -8.83
C ALA A 244 21.40 -9.94 -9.43
N ARG A 245 21.25 -9.93 -10.76
CA ARG A 245 20.11 -9.29 -11.42
C ARG A 245 18.77 -9.96 -11.12
N ARG A 246 18.73 -11.29 -10.98
CA ARG A 246 17.50 -12.02 -10.60
C ARG A 246 17.09 -11.77 -9.16
N ALA A 247 18.03 -11.47 -8.28
CA ALA A 247 17.78 -11.17 -6.88
C ALA A 247 17.09 -9.81 -6.68
N VAL A 248 17.08 -8.93 -7.69
CA VAL A 248 16.47 -7.59 -7.60
C VAL A 248 15.26 -7.50 -8.51
N ILE A 249 14.09 -7.28 -7.91
CA ILE A 249 12.82 -7.13 -8.64
C ILE A 249 12.50 -5.65 -8.77
N THR A 250 12.38 -5.18 -10.02
CA THR A 250 11.97 -3.82 -10.34
C THR A 250 10.52 -3.76 -10.85
N GLY A 251 9.90 -2.59 -10.76
CA GLY A 251 8.55 -2.35 -11.26
C GLY A 251 8.23 -0.88 -11.47
N ASP A 252 7.04 -0.58 -11.97
CA ASP A 252 6.63 0.78 -12.33
C ASP A 252 6.33 1.68 -11.11
N SER A 253 6.14 1.09 -9.92
CA SER A 253 5.80 1.82 -8.69
C SER A 253 6.41 1.15 -7.47
N ARG A 254 6.66 1.93 -6.41
CA ARG A 254 7.03 1.41 -5.09
C ARG A 254 5.90 0.61 -4.46
N THR A 255 6.25 -0.30 -3.56
CA THR A 255 5.32 -1.09 -2.74
C THR A 255 5.79 -1.06 -1.29
N VAL A 256 4.90 -1.39 -0.34
CA VAL A 256 5.21 -1.31 1.10
C VAL A 256 5.88 -2.59 1.61
N GLU A 257 5.75 -3.72 0.87
CA GLU A 257 6.12 -5.05 1.36
C GLU A 257 7.55 -5.16 1.92
N GLN A 258 8.52 -4.50 1.30
CA GLN A 258 9.91 -4.41 1.81
C GLN A 258 10.38 -2.97 2.03
N ASP A 259 9.49 -1.99 2.03
CA ASP A 259 9.83 -0.57 2.04
C ASP A 259 9.07 0.17 3.13
N VAL A 260 9.56 0.10 4.37
CA VAL A 260 8.99 0.85 5.51
C VAL A 260 9.00 2.36 5.26
N GLY A 261 10.05 2.87 4.61
CA GLY A 261 10.18 4.27 4.25
C GLY A 261 9.06 4.74 3.32
N TYR A 262 8.52 3.85 2.48
CA TYR A 262 7.40 4.20 1.62
C TYR A 262 6.07 4.35 2.38
N ALA A 263 5.81 3.51 3.39
CA ALA A 263 4.63 3.67 4.25
C ALA A 263 4.67 5.01 5.00
N ILE A 264 5.83 5.36 5.59
CA ILE A 264 6.06 6.65 6.23
C ILE A 264 5.85 7.80 5.23
N ARG A 265 6.40 7.68 4.02
CA ARG A 265 6.24 8.69 2.97
C ARG A 265 4.78 8.86 2.56
N GLN A 266 3.99 7.79 2.47
CA GLN A 266 2.55 7.89 2.17
C GLN A 266 1.80 8.71 3.22
N LEU A 267 2.08 8.50 4.52
CA LEU A 267 1.49 9.28 5.61
C LEU A 267 1.95 10.75 5.57
N ALA A 268 3.25 11.00 5.35
CA ALA A 268 3.79 12.34 5.19
C ALA A 268 3.18 13.05 3.97
N ASP A 269 2.99 12.37 2.84
CA ASP A 269 2.34 12.94 1.66
C ASP A 269 0.88 13.37 1.93
N VAL A 270 0.13 12.63 2.78
CA VAL A 270 -1.21 13.04 3.21
C VAL A 270 -1.14 14.31 4.05
N ALA A 271 -0.23 14.39 5.02
CA ALA A 271 -0.02 15.59 5.82
C ALA A 271 0.34 16.81 4.94
N LEU A 272 1.31 16.66 4.04
CA LEU A 272 1.75 17.70 3.11
C LEU A 272 0.63 18.18 2.20
N ARG A 273 -0.20 17.25 1.71
CA ARG A 273 -1.35 17.59 0.88
C ARG A 273 -2.38 18.39 1.67
N ALA A 274 -2.67 17.97 2.89
CA ALA A 274 -3.59 18.68 3.79
C ALA A 274 -3.10 20.09 4.13
N LEU A 275 -1.78 20.26 4.31
CA LEU A 275 -1.14 21.57 4.60
C LEU A 275 -0.96 22.45 3.36
N SER A 276 -1.23 21.93 2.14
CA SER A 276 -1.06 22.73 0.93
C SER A 276 -2.02 23.92 0.90
N PRO A 277 -1.62 25.08 0.35
CA PRO A 277 -2.46 26.29 0.34
C PRO A 277 -3.82 26.10 -0.33
N GLY A 278 -3.96 25.16 -1.26
CA GLY A 278 -5.19 24.88 -1.97
C GLY A 278 -6.20 24.03 -1.20
N ILE A 279 -5.77 23.29 -0.16
CA ILE A 279 -6.63 22.44 0.70
C ILE A 279 -6.78 23.06 2.07
N ASN A 280 -5.67 23.39 2.73
CA ASN A 280 -5.60 24.04 4.04
C ASN A 280 -6.47 23.35 5.10
N ASP A 281 -6.27 22.04 5.30
CA ASP A 281 -6.95 21.21 6.29
C ASP A 281 -5.98 20.76 7.41
N PRO A 282 -5.79 21.60 8.44
CA PRO A 282 -4.88 21.29 9.54
C PRO A 282 -5.33 20.08 10.36
N THR A 283 -6.62 19.74 10.38
CA THR A 283 -7.15 18.61 11.13
C THR A 283 -6.68 17.28 10.53
N THR A 284 -6.82 17.13 9.20
CA THR A 284 -6.29 15.96 8.49
C THR A 284 -4.77 15.88 8.61
N ALA A 285 -4.05 17.01 8.59
CA ALA A 285 -2.61 17.02 8.81
C ALA A 285 -2.23 16.49 10.21
N GLN A 286 -2.98 16.89 11.24
CA GLN A 286 -2.80 16.40 12.62
C GLN A 286 -3.00 14.88 12.70
N ASP A 287 -4.08 14.35 12.11
CA ASP A 287 -4.34 12.91 12.06
C ASP A 287 -3.17 12.16 11.42
N ALA A 288 -2.68 12.65 10.28
CA ALA A 288 -1.54 12.06 9.60
C ALA A 288 -0.25 12.10 10.44
N ILE A 289 0.01 13.19 11.18
CA ILE A 289 1.15 13.34 12.08
C ILE A 289 1.07 12.32 13.24
N PHE A 290 -0.10 12.10 13.82
CA PHE A 290 -0.28 11.07 14.86
C PHE A 290 -0.06 9.66 14.29
N HIS A 291 -0.52 9.39 13.08
CA HIS A 291 -0.27 8.12 12.40
C HIS A 291 1.22 7.92 12.08
N LEU A 292 1.96 8.96 11.68
CA LEU A 292 3.42 8.93 11.57
C LEU A 292 4.06 8.58 12.92
N GLY A 293 3.62 9.20 14.00
CA GLY A 293 4.06 8.88 15.37
C GLY A 293 3.82 7.43 15.74
N SER A 294 2.66 6.87 15.36
CA SER A 294 2.32 5.46 15.64
C SER A 294 3.25 4.49 14.95
N VAL A 295 3.54 4.69 13.66
CA VAL A 295 4.49 3.83 12.90
C VAL A 295 5.89 3.97 13.46
N LEU A 296 6.36 5.20 13.70
CA LEU A 296 7.70 5.45 14.22
C LEU A 296 7.89 4.88 15.63
N ARG A 297 6.89 4.94 16.49
CA ARG A 297 6.97 4.36 17.84
C ARG A 297 7.28 2.85 17.80
N GLU A 298 6.59 2.11 16.93
CA GLU A 298 6.86 0.67 16.74
C GLU A 298 8.23 0.44 16.12
N LEU A 299 8.57 1.22 15.08
CA LEU A 299 9.82 1.10 14.36
C LEU A 299 11.05 1.42 15.21
N LEU A 300 10.99 2.47 16.05
CA LEU A 300 12.11 2.87 16.90
C LEU A 300 12.38 1.87 18.03
N ALA A 301 11.45 0.97 18.32
CA ALA A 301 11.65 -0.16 19.22
C ALA A 301 12.35 -1.36 18.56
N LEU A 302 12.41 -1.41 17.22
CA LEU A 302 13.03 -2.48 16.45
C LEU A 302 14.46 -2.11 16.06
N HIS A 303 15.24 -3.11 15.69
CA HIS A 303 16.62 -2.94 15.23
C HIS A 303 16.69 -3.03 13.69
N PRO A 304 17.27 -2.03 13.00
CA PRO A 304 17.42 -2.08 11.56
C PRO A 304 18.33 -3.24 11.14
N PRO A 305 18.18 -3.77 9.93
CA PRO A 305 19.09 -4.78 9.39
C PRO A 305 20.53 -4.28 9.45
N ARG A 306 21.49 -5.18 9.67
CA ARG A 306 22.91 -4.82 9.78
C ARG A 306 23.48 -4.29 8.46
N LEU A 307 24.46 -3.39 8.59
CA LEU A 307 25.25 -2.90 7.44
C LEU A 307 26.10 -4.02 6.83
N ALA A 308 26.53 -4.99 7.66
CA ALA A 308 27.32 -6.15 7.24
C ALA A 308 26.68 -7.42 7.83
N THR A 309 26.12 -8.26 6.97
CA THR A 309 25.40 -9.48 7.36
C THR A 309 26.14 -10.71 6.84
N PRO A 310 26.56 -11.64 7.72
CA PRO A 310 27.07 -12.94 7.27
C PRO A 310 25.99 -13.73 6.50
N ALA A 311 26.40 -14.39 5.45
CA ALA A 311 25.56 -15.25 4.62
C ALA A 311 26.18 -16.65 4.49
N ASP A 312 25.44 -17.59 3.86
CA ASP A 312 25.89 -18.97 3.69
C ASP A 312 27.27 -19.05 2.99
N GLU A 313 28.04 -20.10 3.31
CA GLU A 313 29.37 -20.34 2.77
C GLU A 313 30.39 -19.21 3.07
N ASP A 314 30.34 -18.66 4.30
CA ASP A 314 31.19 -17.58 4.78
C ASP A 314 31.22 -16.31 3.92
N ARG A 315 30.14 -16.08 3.15
CA ARG A 315 29.95 -14.84 2.38
C ARG A 315 29.56 -13.68 3.30
N LEU A 316 29.88 -12.48 2.87
CA LEU A 316 29.52 -11.25 3.55
C LEU A 316 28.62 -10.37 2.64
N LEU A 317 27.42 -10.04 3.09
CA LEU A 317 26.56 -9.06 2.43
C LEU A 317 26.73 -7.69 3.08
N LEU A 318 27.05 -6.67 2.29
CA LEU A 318 27.22 -5.28 2.71
C LEU A 318 26.10 -4.41 2.15
N ARG A 319 25.45 -3.64 3.03
CA ARG A 319 24.29 -2.79 2.69
C ARG A 319 24.49 -1.35 3.17
N PRO A 320 25.38 -0.57 2.52
CA PRO A 320 25.69 0.80 2.93
C PRO A 320 24.49 1.75 2.81
N GLU A 321 23.58 1.49 1.85
CA GLU A 321 22.42 2.36 1.54
C GLU A 321 21.15 2.00 2.32
N ARG A 322 21.21 1.07 3.30
CA ARG A 322 20.04 0.74 4.12
C ARG A 322 19.55 1.94 4.90
N LEU A 323 18.23 2.10 5.00
CA LEU A 323 17.63 3.13 5.85
C LEU A 323 17.77 2.77 7.32
N GLY A 324 18.18 3.76 8.12
CA GLY A 324 18.23 3.70 9.58
C GLY A 324 17.08 4.50 10.22
N HIS A 325 17.06 4.53 11.55
CA HIS A 325 16.06 5.28 12.32
C HIS A 325 16.07 6.76 11.98
N GLN A 326 17.28 7.37 11.86
CA GLN A 326 17.42 8.78 11.54
C GLN A 326 16.78 9.12 10.20
N ASP A 327 17.11 8.34 9.15
CA ASP A 327 16.57 8.59 7.80
C ASP A 327 15.04 8.55 7.79
N LEU A 328 14.44 7.64 8.56
CA LEU A 328 12.98 7.47 8.64
C LEU A 328 12.30 8.59 9.43
N ILE A 329 12.95 9.12 10.47
CA ILE A 329 12.49 10.34 11.21
C ILE A 329 12.53 11.54 10.26
N GLU A 330 13.61 11.70 9.50
CA GLU A 330 13.75 12.79 8.52
C GLU A 330 12.67 12.69 7.40
N VAL A 331 12.46 11.51 6.85
CA VAL A 331 11.37 11.25 5.86
C VAL A 331 10.00 11.61 6.42
N ALA A 332 9.76 11.34 7.70
CA ALA A 332 8.47 11.62 8.34
C ALA A 332 8.22 13.11 8.56
N PHE A 333 9.25 13.84 9.02
CA PHE A 333 9.01 15.17 9.61
C PHE A 333 9.63 16.34 8.84
N ASP A 334 10.69 16.18 8.05
CA ASP A 334 11.38 17.31 7.44
C ASP A 334 10.48 18.18 6.57
N GLU A 335 9.80 17.59 5.59
CA GLU A 335 8.93 18.33 4.69
C GLU A 335 7.65 18.78 5.40
N VAL A 336 7.08 17.94 6.28
CA VAL A 336 5.87 18.26 7.04
C VAL A 336 6.12 19.44 7.98
N ARG A 337 7.26 19.46 8.66
CA ARG A 337 7.70 20.56 9.52
C ARG A 337 7.81 21.87 8.74
N LEU A 338 8.44 21.83 7.56
CA LEU A 338 8.58 23.03 6.70
C LEU A 338 7.22 23.54 6.23
N ALA A 339 6.31 22.63 5.86
CA ALA A 339 4.96 23.01 5.42
C ALA A 339 4.10 23.57 6.58
N ALA A 340 4.39 23.18 7.83
CA ALA A 340 3.64 23.59 9.02
C ALA A 340 4.04 24.94 9.61
N VAL A 341 5.15 25.56 9.17
CA VAL A 341 5.75 26.76 9.82
C VAL A 341 4.75 27.89 10.05
N GLY A 342 3.80 28.12 9.14
CA GLY A 342 2.77 29.15 9.28
C GLY A 342 1.52 28.71 10.07
N MET A 343 1.49 27.49 10.66
CA MET A 343 0.30 26.90 11.29
C MET A 343 0.59 26.51 12.74
N PRO A 344 0.38 27.42 13.72
CA PRO A 344 0.77 27.21 15.11
C PRO A 344 0.24 25.91 15.73
N THR A 345 -1.00 25.58 15.47
CA THR A 345 -1.62 24.37 16.00
C THR A 345 -0.90 23.11 15.49
N VAL A 346 -0.57 23.05 14.20
CA VAL A 346 0.14 21.89 13.61
C VAL A 346 1.56 21.79 14.16
N CYS A 347 2.28 22.92 14.34
CA CYS A 347 3.59 22.94 14.99
C CYS A 347 3.53 22.37 16.41
N ILE A 348 2.48 22.71 17.19
CA ILE A 348 2.30 22.20 18.55
C ILE A 348 2.05 20.69 18.54
N TYR A 349 1.27 20.16 17.59
CA TYR A 349 1.05 18.71 17.45
C TYR A 349 2.32 17.97 17.01
N LEU A 350 3.12 18.55 16.12
CA LEU A 350 4.44 17.99 15.79
C LEU A 350 5.34 17.87 17.01
N LEU A 351 5.41 18.93 17.82
CA LEU A 351 6.18 18.91 19.09
C LEU A 351 5.64 17.86 20.06
N GLU A 352 4.33 17.65 20.10
CA GLU A 352 3.72 16.61 20.95
C GLU A 352 4.13 15.21 20.51
N VAL A 353 4.00 14.90 19.20
CA VAL A 353 4.38 13.59 18.65
C VAL A 353 5.88 13.32 18.81
N LEU A 354 6.73 14.32 18.55
CA LEU A 354 8.18 14.20 18.76
C LEU A 354 8.54 13.91 20.21
N HIS A 355 7.84 14.56 21.17
CA HIS A 355 8.04 14.32 22.59
C HIS A 355 7.60 12.91 23.01
N LEU A 356 6.42 12.45 22.56
CA LEU A 356 5.96 11.08 22.81
C LEU A 356 6.93 10.02 22.27
N LEU A 357 7.51 10.26 21.10
CA LEU A 357 8.53 9.38 20.53
C LEU A 357 9.82 9.40 21.35
N GLU A 358 10.26 10.58 21.79
CA GLU A 358 11.45 10.72 22.64
C GLU A 358 11.26 10.01 23.98
N GLU A 359 10.13 10.21 24.66
CA GLU A 359 9.82 9.52 25.91
C GLU A 359 9.85 7.99 25.75
N ALA A 360 9.28 7.47 24.65
CA ALA A 360 9.29 6.04 24.36
C ALA A 360 10.72 5.50 24.15
N VAL A 361 11.55 6.22 23.40
CA VAL A 361 12.95 5.84 23.13
C VAL A 361 13.78 5.93 24.41
N VAL A 362 13.70 7.03 25.15
CA VAL A 362 14.47 7.23 26.39
C VAL A 362 14.06 6.23 27.47
N GLY A 363 12.76 5.89 27.56
CA GLY A 363 12.26 4.88 28.48
C GLY A 363 12.76 3.47 28.18
N ALA A 364 12.99 3.14 26.90
CA ALA A 364 13.44 1.81 26.47
C ALA A 364 14.96 1.67 26.38
N GLN A 365 15.68 2.70 25.91
CA GLN A 365 17.09 2.64 25.52
C GLN A 365 17.98 3.67 26.23
N GLY A 366 17.39 4.62 26.97
CA GLY A 366 18.09 5.77 27.52
C GLY A 366 18.31 6.89 26.49
N GLN A 367 19.02 7.95 26.89
CA GLN A 367 19.42 9.01 25.97
C GLN A 367 20.48 8.48 24.98
N GLY A 368 20.31 8.81 23.70
CA GLY A 368 21.20 8.35 22.65
C GLY A 368 20.91 9.01 21.30
N PRO A 369 21.58 8.57 20.24
CA PRO A 369 21.52 9.24 18.93
C PRO A 369 20.10 9.48 18.39
N ILE A 370 19.15 8.57 18.66
CA ILE A 370 17.77 8.70 18.19
C ILE A 370 17.06 9.85 18.94
N SER A 371 17.27 9.95 20.28
CA SER A 371 16.74 11.06 21.07
C SER A 371 17.30 12.40 20.56
N ASP A 372 18.57 12.46 20.19
CA ASP A 372 19.20 13.67 19.66
C ASP A 372 18.57 14.10 18.33
N VAL A 373 18.26 13.15 17.44
CA VAL A 373 17.55 13.44 16.16
C VAL A 373 16.16 13.99 16.42
N LEU A 374 15.38 13.40 17.34
CA LEU A 374 14.04 13.87 17.68
C LEU A 374 14.07 15.28 18.31
N ARG A 375 15.02 15.54 19.19
CA ARG A 375 15.28 16.87 19.77
C ARG A 375 15.69 17.88 18.70
N THR A 376 16.50 17.47 17.74
CA THR A 376 16.88 18.32 16.61
C THR A 376 15.67 18.73 15.78
N GLN A 377 14.76 17.80 15.48
CA GLN A 377 13.50 18.11 14.79
C GLN A 377 12.66 19.12 15.58
N ALA A 378 12.53 18.95 16.90
CA ALA A 378 11.82 19.88 17.76
C ALA A 378 12.47 21.28 17.79
N ALA A 379 13.78 21.36 17.88
CA ALA A 379 14.54 22.61 17.82
C ALA A 379 14.38 23.34 16.50
N LEU A 380 14.32 22.61 15.38
CA LEU A 380 14.07 23.17 14.05
C LEU A 380 12.65 23.73 13.91
N ILE A 381 11.63 23.13 14.55
CA ILE A 381 10.28 23.71 14.62
C ILE A 381 10.33 25.04 15.35
N ARG A 382 10.99 25.10 16.53
CA ARG A 382 11.14 26.32 17.31
C ARG A 382 11.88 27.43 16.52
N ALA A 383 12.98 27.09 15.88
CA ALA A 383 13.75 28.04 15.07
C ALA A 383 12.95 28.56 13.87
N GLY A 384 12.11 27.72 13.26
CA GLY A 384 11.23 28.10 12.15
C GLY A 384 10.24 29.22 12.51
N VAL A 385 9.83 29.29 13.79
CA VAL A 385 8.93 30.35 14.29
C VAL A 385 9.54 31.75 14.15
N ASP A 386 10.85 31.87 14.35
CA ASP A 386 11.55 33.17 14.32
C ASP A 386 11.65 33.74 12.89
N HIS A 387 11.40 32.90 11.89
CA HIS A 387 11.43 33.25 10.46
C HIS A 387 10.04 33.28 9.82
N ALA A 388 8.99 32.90 10.57
CA ALA A 388 7.61 32.90 10.13
C ALA A 388 6.94 34.25 10.39
N ASP A 389 6.06 34.69 9.49
CA ASP A 389 5.20 35.86 9.70
C ASP A 389 4.03 35.48 10.62
N LEU A 390 4.34 35.27 11.90
CA LEU A 390 3.38 34.93 12.96
C LEU A 390 3.21 36.09 13.92
N GLY A 391 1.97 36.29 14.42
CA GLY A 391 1.73 37.16 15.53
C GLY A 391 2.46 36.69 16.81
N SER A 392 2.88 37.63 17.66
CA SER A 392 3.63 37.31 18.87
C SER A 392 2.96 36.24 19.75
N HIS A 393 1.65 36.30 19.89
CA HIS A 393 0.87 35.36 20.67
C HIS A 393 1.03 33.90 20.15
N ASP A 394 0.95 33.71 18.84
CA ASP A 394 1.07 32.36 18.24
C ASP A 394 2.51 31.86 18.24
N ALA A 395 3.47 32.75 18.03
CA ALA A 395 4.89 32.44 18.17
C ALA A 395 5.22 32.01 19.61
N ASP A 396 4.71 32.71 20.64
CA ASP A 396 4.93 32.38 22.03
C ASP A 396 4.27 31.04 22.41
N ARG A 397 3.09 30.73 21.88
CA ARG A 397 2.44 29.42 22.09
C ARG A 397 3.32 28.24 21.61
N ILE A 398 3.98 28.38 20.46
CA ILE A 398 4.87 27.33 19.96
C ILE A 398 6.13 27.23 20.80
N ARG A 399 6.75 28.37 21.17
CA ARG A 399 7.92 28.41 22.05
C ARG A 399 7.61 27.76 23.40
N ASP A 400 6.50 28.14 24.03
CA ASP A 400 6.04 27.56 25.28
C ASP A 400 5.78 26.05 25.17
N ALA A 401 5.21 25.60 24.04
CA ALA A 401 4.98 24.19 23.78
C ALA A 401 6.30 23.40 23.66
N HIS A 402 7.30 23.99 23.02
CA HIS A 402 8.64 23.42 22.92
C HIS A 402 9.32 23.38 24.30
N ASP A 403 9.35 24.49 25.01
CA ASP A 403 10.10 24.61 26.25
C ASP A 403 9.51 23.73 27.37
N ARG A 404 8.19 23.50 27.37
CA ARG A 404 7.55 22.54 28.29
C ARG A 404 7.95 21.08 28.03
N ARG A 405 8.24 20.71 26.78
CA ARG A 405 8.49 19.31 26.36
C ARG A 405 9.98 18.99 26.27
N PHE A 406 10.76 19.94 25.79
CA PHE A 406 12.19 19.75 25.45
C PHE A 406 13.12 20.69 26.24
N GLY A 407 12.55 21.58 27.04
CA GLY A 407 13.34 22.46 27.89
C GLY A 407 14.01 21.71 29.05
N PRO A 408 14.95 22.37 29.78
CA PRO A 408 15.54 21.79 30.99
C PRO A 408 14.42 21.51 32.00
N PRO A 409 14.55 20.43 32.81
CA PRO A 409 13.56 20.12 33.82
C PRO A 409 13.40 21.33 34.75
N VAL A 410 12.17 21.82 34.85
CA VAL A 410 11.84 22.90 35.82
C VAL A 410 12.06 22.31 37.21
N GLU A 411 13.07 22.79 37.95
CA GLU A 411 13.22 22.48 39.36
C GLU A 411 11.90 22.86 40.06
N ARG A 412 11.12 21.85 40.44
CA ARG A 412 9.98 22.06 41.32
C ARG A 412 10.55 22.47 42.65
N THR A 413 10.63 23.77 42.89
CA THR A 413 10.81 24.29 44.25
C THR A 413 9.64 23.79 45.08
N SER A 414 9.94 22.84 45.95
CA SER A 414 9.05 22.29 46.98
C SER A 414 8.68 23.33 48.01
#